data_29ed360667b42591516cab5eaf116601
#
_entry.id   29ed360667b42591516cab5eaf116601
#
_cell.length_a   1.000
_cell.length_b   1.000
_cell.length_c   1.000
_cell.angle_alpha   90.00
_cell.angle_beta   90.00
_cell.angle_gamma   90.00
#
_symmetry.space_group_name_H-M   'P 1'
#
loop_
_entity.id
_entity.type
_entity.pdbx_description
1 polymer ?
#
loop_
_entity_poly.entity_id
_entity_poly.type
_entity_poly.pdbx_seq_one_letter_code
_entity_poly.pdbx_strand_id
1 'polypeptide(L)'
;MSNRFINQSRHAMLGICATLAISGFYACTDSYDLDDKGNIPTNLGKSIYEELENPSEASSLHGTFKTYLRLIDDLGYKEVMSKTGSKTVFAANDSAFNEFFKNNKWNAKSYEDLTESMKKQLFYTSILDNAILTEMLSNVESSNSSVTRGIAMKHQTSANATDTIYHVWASELPANNSYWTPYIKGGIDVVMDNTRPMMVHFTQEQMLNNGINSEDFAAITGRPYESGGTFIFKNKIIAKDVTCQNGYVNQTDGVIVPPGNMAQMIRESKDTKWFNRMLDRFCAPYYDAQTTLNYNDNALLNGKPMIDSIFQWRYFSERSQGAVALQRDPKQVALAQDMLLNFDPGWNQYYSTYGTMLADMGAMFVPDDEAVEDYFLNPSNGGYNILGLYAKKPL
;
A
#
# COMPACT_ATOMS: atom_id res chain seq x y z
N MET A 1 -36.43 17.22 -57.33
CA MET A 1 -36.98 17.66 -56.01
C MET A 1 -36.27 17.02 -54.80
N SER A 2 -35.40 16.04 -55.01
CA SER A 2 -34.74 15.33 -53.87
C SER A 2 -33.59 16.06 -53.18
N ASN A 3 -32.80 16.88 -53.87
CA ASN A 3 -31.60 17.49 -53.29
C ASN A 3 -31.85 18.73 -52.38
N ARG A 4 -33.04 19.35 -52.47
CA ARG A 4 -33.37 20.49 -51.58
C ARG A 4 -33.78 20.06 -50.17
N PHE A 5 -34.43 18.93 -50.04
CA PHE A 5 -34.85 18.42 -48.72
C PHE A 5 -33.65 17.90 -47.90
N ILE A 6 -32.65 17.31 -48.56
CA ILE A 6 -31.45 16.82 -47.85
C ILE A 6 -30.57 17.95 -47.32
N ASN A 7 -30.48 19.10 -48.01
CA ASN A 7 -29.75 20.25 -47.56
C ASN A 7 -30.45 20.99 -46.40
N GLN A 8 -31.79 21.08 -46.42
CA GLN A 8 -32.52 21.72 -45.32
C GLN A 8 -32.46 20.89 -44.03
N SER A 9 -32.49 19.56 -44.12
CA SER A 9 -32.33 18.70 -42.95
C SER A 9 -30.90 18.74 -42.35
N ARG A 10 -29.87 18.89 -43.21
CA ARG A 10 -28.48 19.06 -42.73
C ARG A 10 -28.25 20.39 -42.00
N HIS A 11 -28.84 21.47 -42.47
CA HIS A 11 -28.72 22.77 -41.78
C HIS A 11 -29.56 22.83 -40.52
N ALA A 12 -30.70 22.16 -40.45
CA ALA A 12 -31.49 22.03 -39.23
C ALA A 12 -30.79 21.17 -38.18
N MET A 13 -30.13 20.06 -38.59
CA MET A 13 -29.36 19.17 -37.70
C MET A 13 -28.08 19.85 -37.19
N LEU A 14 -27.38 20.63 -38.01
CA LEU A 14 -26.22 21.41 -37.57
C LEU A 14 -26.61 22.57 -36.62
N GLY A 15 -27.78 23.18 -36.81
CA GLY A 15 -28.30 24.20 -35.91
C GLY A 15 -28.67 23.62 -34.52
N ILE A 16 -29.27 22.44 -34.48
CA ILE A 16 -29.63 21.75 -33.23
C ILE A 16 -28.38 21.25 -32.48
N CYS A 17 -27.38 20.75 -33.20
CA CYS A 17 -26.11 20.37 -32.57
C CYS A 17 -25.31 21.59 -32.06
N ALA A 18 -25.34 22.71 -32.75
CA ALA A 18 -24.68 23.94 -32.30
C ALA A 18 -25.38 24.55 -31.07
N THR A 19 -26.71 24.53 -31.00
CA THR A 19 -27.44 25.00 -29.81
C THR A 19 -27.30 24.08 -28.61
N LEU A 20 -27.21 22.78 -28.81
CA LEU A 20 -26.91 21.83 -27.72
C LEU A 20 -25.46 21.90 -27.21
N ALA A 21 -24.50 22.23 -28.10
CA ALA A 21 -23.12 22.45 -27.69
C ALA A 21 -22.96 23.78 -26.89
N ILE A 22 -23.70 24.84 -27.25
CA ILE A 22 -23.64 26.11 -26.53
C ILE A 22 -24.36 26.03 -25.17
N SER A 23 -25.46 25.29 -25.06
CA SER A 23 -26.12 25.08 -23.76
C SER A 23 -25.33 24.13 -22.82
N GLY A 24 -24.50 23.24 -23.35
CA GLY A 24 -23.62 22.40 -22.54
C GLY A 24 -22.44 23.13 -21.89
N PHE A 25 -22.01 24.28 -22.49
CA PHE A 25 -20.92 25.07 -21.92
C PHE A 25 -21.39 26.06 -20.83
N TYR A 26 -22.67 26.37 -20.76
CA TYR A 26 -23.20 27.23 -19.68
C TYR A 26 -23.57 26.46 -18.40
N ALA A 27 -23.62 25.12 -18.44
CA ALA A 27 -23.92 24.32 -17.26
C ALA A 27 -22.71 24.06 -16.37
N CYS A 28 -21.49 24.46 -16.75
CA CYS A 28 -20.26 24.23 -16.01
C CYS A 28 -19.52 25.50 -15.58
N THR A 29 -20.19 26.65 -15.63
CA THR A 29 -19.62 27.92 -15.12
C THR A 29 -20.38 28.42 -13.88
N ASP A 30 -20.89 27.54 -13.07
CA ASP A 30 -20.94 27.86 -11.66
C ASP A 30 -19.49 27.81 -11.18
N SER A 31 -18.81 28.95 -11.31
CA SER A 31 -17.75 29.27 -10.39
C SER A 31 -18.42 29.28 -9.00
N TYR A 32 -18.48 28.11 -8.36
CA TYR A 32 -18.48 28.07 -6.92
C TYR A 32 -17.16 28.71 -6.52
N ASP A 33 -17.11 30.03 -6.49
CA ASP A 33 -16.29 30.76 -5.56
C ASP A 33 -16.83 30.32 -4.20
N LEU A 34 -16.44 29.13 -3.78
CA LEU A 34 -16.50 28.75 -2.41
C LEU A 34 -15.54 29.74 -1.73
N ASP A 35 -16.09 30.87 -1.34
CA ASP A 35 -15.50 31.65 -0.26
C ASP A 35 -15.57 30.75 0.97
N ASP A 36 -14.60 29.79 0.99
CA ASP A 36 -14.52 28.71 1.96
C ASP A 36 -14.45 29.22 3.40
N LYS A 37 -14.19 30.52 3.57
CA LYS A 37 -14.11 31.15 4.88
C LYS A 37 -15.46 31.58 5.47
N GLY A 38 -16.51 31.70 4.64
CA GLY A 38 -17.81 32.18 5.09
C GLY A 38 -18.86 31.11 5.34
N ASN A 39 -18.73 29.91 4.77
CA ASN A 39 -19.77 28.88 4.75
C ASN A 39 -19.45 27.62 5.55
N ILE A 40 -18.27 27.51 6.15
CA ILE A 40 -17.98 26.39 7.05
C ILE A 40 -18.66 26.71 8.38
N PRO A 41 -19.63 25.88 8.85
CA PRO A 41 -20.21 26.07 10.16
C PRO A 41 -19.11 26.12 11.22
N THR A 42 -19.00 27.21 11.95
CA THR A 42 -17.98 27.43 12.99
C THR A 42 -18.03 26.40 14.13
N ASN A 43 -19.07 25.58 14.17
CA ASN A 43 -19.29 24.50 15.12
C ASN A 43 -18.70 23.15 14.71
N LEU A 44 -18.11 23.02 13.52
CA LEU A 44 -17.51 21.76 13.07
C LEU A 44 -16.09 21.52 13.61
N GLY A 45 -15.53 22.50 14.33
CA GLY A 45 -14.17 22.39 14.89
C GLY A 45 -13.08 22.64 13.84
N LYS A 46 -11.86 22.22 14.18
CA LYS A 46 -10.69 22.33 13.31
C LYS A 46 -10.66 21.20 12.27
N SER A 47 -9.96 21.45 11.16
CA SER A 47 -9.57 20.40 10.25
C SER A 47 -8.52 19.47 10.87
N ILE A 48 -8.28 18.32 10.25
CA ILE A 48 -7.22 17.39 10.66
C ILE A 48 -5.86 18.10 10.70
N TYR A 49 -5.55 18.91 9.68
CA TYR A 49 -4.28 19.64 9.63
C TYR A 49 -4.16 20.64 10.77
N GLU A 50 -5.17 21.46 11.00
CA GLU A 50 -5.18 22.46 12.07
C GLU A 50 -5.15 21.85 13.48
N GLU A 51 -5.82 20.70 13.65
CA GLU A 51 -5.80 19.97 14.94
C GLU A 51 -4.42 19.38 15.25
N LEU A 52 -3.71 18.87 14.22
CA LEU A 52 -2.32 18.42 14.39
C LEU A 52 -1.33 19.57 14.58
N GLU A 53 -1.55 20.73 13.92
CA GLU A 53 -0.69 21.91 14.04
C GLU A 53 -0.81 22.58 15.39
N ASN A 54 -2.04 22.70 15.89
CA ASN A 54 -2.34 23.34 17.16
C ASN A 54 -3.56 22.64 17.80
N PRO A 55 -3.36 21.59 18.60
CA PRO A 55 -4.45 20.85 19.23
C PRO A 55 -5.42 21.76 19.97
N SER A 56 -6.72 21.46 19.90
CA SER A 56 -7.76 22.17 20.65
C SER A 56 -7.63 21.87 22.14
N GLU A 57 -8.16 22.74 23.02
CA GLU A 57 -8.08 22.57 24.50
C GLU A 57 -8.73 21.24 24.94
N ALA A 58 -9.74 20.77 24.24
CA ALA A 58 -10.42 19.50 24.50
C ALA A 58 -9.73 18.28 23.85
N SER A 59 -8.65 18.50 23.11
CA SER A 59 -7.96 17.44 22.39
C SER A 59 -7.27 16.47 23.35
N SER A 60 -7.37 15.19 23.04
CA SER A 60 -6.60 14.15 23.74
C SER A 60 -5.21 13.90 23.12
N LEU A 61 -4.82 14.67 22.08
CA LEU A 61 -3.50 14.56 21.46
C LEU A 61 -2.39 15.04 22.41
N HIS A 62 -1.26 14.35 22.38
CA HIS A 62 -0.10 14.64 23.23
C HIS A 62 1.16 14.92 22.41
N GLY A 63 1.89 15.96 22.81
CA GLY A 63 3.15 16.36 22.17
C GLY A 63 2.94 17.18 20.91
N THR A 64 3.94 17.21 20.04
CA THR A 64 3.95 17.97 18.81
C THR A 64 4.03 17.04 17.60
N PHE A 65 3.49 17.48 16.47
CA PHE A 65 3.38 16.68 15.24
C PHE A 65 4.11 17.33 14.06
N LYS A 66 5.19 18.06 14.33
CA LYS A 66 5.95 18.80 13.31
C LYS A 66 6.47 17.90 12.18
N THR A 67 6.97 16.73 12.53
CA THR A 67 7.47 15.76 11.54
C THR A 67 6.34 15.18 10.68
N TYR A 68 5.19 14.91 11.29
CA TYR A 68 4.02 14.42 10.55
C TYR A 68 3.42 15.51 9.65
N LEU A 69 3.32 16.76 10.13
CA LEU A 69 2.91 17.90 9.31
C LEU A 69 3.85 18.15 8.15
N ARG A 70 5.16 18.01 8.37
CA ARG A 70 6.16 18.10 7.31
C ARG A 70 5.96 17.02 6.23
N LEU A 71 5.55 15.79 6.59
CA LEU A 71 5.16 14.78 5.60
C LEU A 71 3.96 15.24 4.76
N ILE A 72 2.93 15.81 5.40
CA ILE A 72 1.76 16.35 4.71
C ILE A 72 2.17 17.43 3.71
N ASP A 73 3.01 18.37 4.15
CA ASP A 73 3.44 19.52 3.35
C ASP A 73 4.34 19.09 2.17
N ASP A 74 5.36 18.25 2.44
CA ASP A 74 6.30 17.75 1.43
C ASP A 74 5.60 16.93 0.33
N LEU A 75 4.53 16.23 0.68
CA LEU A 75 3.72 15.44 -0.26
C LEU A 75 2.61 16.27 -0.95
N GLY A 76 2.49 17.57 -0.62
CA GLY A 76 1.48 18.46 -1.20
C GLY A 76 0.05 18.15 -0.75
N TYR A 77 -0.13 17.49 0.41
CA TYR A 77 -1.43 16.99 0.85
C TYR A 77 -2.14 17.93 1.84
N LYS A 78 -1.54 19.10 2.11
CA LYS A 78 -2.06 20.10 3.06
C LYS A 78 -3.50 20.50 2.78
N GLU A 79 -3.81 20.83 1.52
CA GLU A 79 -5.15 21.27 1.14
C GLU A 79 -6.20 20.19 1.41
N VAL A 80 -5.90 18.93 1.08
CA VAL A 80 -6.78 17.78 1.35
C VAL A 80 -7.03 17.63 2.85
N MET A 81 -5.98 17.73 3.67
CA MET A 81 -6.08 17.59 5.14
C MET A 81 -6.72 18.80 5.83
N SER A 82 -6.79 19.94 5.13
CA SER A 82 -7.38 21.18 5.67
C SER A 82 -8.84 21.36 5.29
N LYS A 83 -9.28 20.84 4.13
CA LYS A 83 -10.56 21.27 3.55
C LYS A 83 -11.54 20.15 3.27
N THR A 84 -11.06 18.99 2.84
CA THR A 84 -11.92 17.99 2.22
C THR A 84 -11.90 16.65 2.91
N GLY A 85 -12.94 15.89 2.67
CA GLY A 85 -12.96 14.48 2.83
C GLY A 85 -13.60 13.98 4.09
N SER A 86 -13.50 12.68 4.21
CA SER A 86 -13.93 11.86 5.34
C SER A 86 -12.78 10.91 5.58
N LYS A 87 -11.84 11.28 6.46
CA LYS A 87 -10.60 10.53 6.66
C LYS A 87 -10.41 10.09 8.11
N THR A 88 -9.73 8.98 8.29
CA THR A 88 -9.19 8.57 9.59
C THR A 88 -7.67 8.57 9.51
N VAL A 89 -7.04 9.38 10.33
CA VAL A 89 -5.59 9.55 10.37
C VAL A 89 -5.04 8.94 11.66
N PHE A 90 -3.98 8.16 11.54
CA PHE A 90 -3.24 7.58 12.65
C PHE A 90 -1.86 8.24 12.72
N ALA A 91 -1.78 9.33 13.45
CA ALA A 91 -0.59 10.19 13.50
C ALA A 91 0.34 9.79 14.66
N ALA A 92 1.64 9.73 14.37
CA ALA A 92 2.70 9.65 15.34
C ALA A 92 3.23 11.06 15.68
N ASN A 93 3.52 11.34 16.94
CA ASN A 93 4.11 12.62 17.35
C ASN A 93 5.64 12.65 17.13
N ASP A 94 6.26 13.81 17.35
CA ASP A 94 7.70 13.97 17.14
C ASP A 94 8.55 13.05 18.04
N SER A 95 8.09 12.71 19.25
CA SER A 95 8.78 11.74 20.10
C SER A 95 8.81 10.35 19.48
N ALA A 96 7.70 9.90 18.91
CA ALA A 96 7.64 8.61 18.20
C ALA A 96 8.50 8.60 16.93
N PHE A 97 8.58 9.71 16.19
CA PHE A 97 9.50 9.83 15.06
C PHE A 97 10.98 9.81 15.50
N ASN A 98 11.31 10.43 16.62
CA ASN A 98 12.67 10.36 17.16
C ASN A 98 13.07 8.92 17.52
N GLU A 99 12.16 8.11 18.07
CA GLU A 99 12.42 6.68 18.30
C GLU A 99 12.52 5.91 17.00
N PHE A 100 11.67 6.20 16.02
CA PHE A 100 11.72 5.59 14.69
C PHE A 100 13.10 5.81 14.02
N PHE A 101 13.66 7.01 14.06
CA PHE A 101 14.96 7.30 13.46
C PHE A 101 16.14 6.64 14.17
N LYS A 102 15.97 6.16 15.41
CA LYS A 102 17.03 5.35 16.05
C LYS A 102 17.12 3.96 15.46
N ASN A 103 15.98 3.34 15.13
CA ASN A 103 15.95 1.99 14.60
C ASN A 103 14.73 1.77 13.69
N ASN A 104 14.95 1.67 12.39
CA ASN A 104 13.92 1.36 11.41
C ASN A 104 14.47 0.48 10.27
N LYS A 105 13.56 -0.16 9.51
CA LYS A 105 13.92 -1.09 8.43
C LYS A 105 14.71 -0.45 7.29
N TRP A 106 14.64 0.87 7.14
CA TRP A 106 15.32 1.61 6.06
C TRP A 106 16.67 2.18 6.49
N ASN A 107 17.06 2.02 7.76
CA ASN A 107 18.27 2.63 8.36
C ASN A 107 18.31 4.17 8.25
N ALA A 108 17.19 4.84 8.02
CA ALA A 108 17.08 6.28 8.03
C ALA A 108 17.35 6.81 9.45
N LYS A 109 18.26 7.79 9.60
CA LYS A 109 18.63 8.36 10.90
C LYS A 109 17.99 9.72 11.16
N SER A 110 17.45 10.32 10.11
CA SER A 110 16.78 11.61 10.15
C SER A 110 15.66 11.67 9.09
N TYR A 111 14.88 12.73 9.16
CA TYR A 111 13.86 13.00 8.16
C TYR A 111 14.45 13.18 6.75
N GLU A 112 15.63 13.75 6.65
CA GLU A 112 16.36 14.03 5.41
C GLU A 112 16.82 12.75 4.69
N ASP A 113 16.97 11.65 5.41
CA ASP A 113 17.30 10.34 4.83
C ASP A 113 16.09 9.65 4.17
N LEU A 114 14.88 10.17 4.39
CA LEU A 114 13.67 9.59 3.82
C LEU A 114 13.54 9.97 2.34
N THR A 115 13.53 8.96 1.48
CA THR A 115 13.18 9.13 0.06
C THR A 115 11.70 9.51 -0.10
N GLU A 116 11.32 10.01 -1.26
CA GLU A 116 9.90 10.32 -1.55
C GLU A 116 9.00 9.09 -1.36
N SER A 117 9.45 7.91 -1.81
CA SER A 117 8.72 6.66 -1.62
C SER A 117 8.55 6.31 -0.13
N MET A 118 9.59 6.46 0.68
CA MET A 118 9.49 6.23 2.13
C MET A 118 8.51 7.21 2.79
N LYS A 119 8.55 8.49 2.44
CA LYS A 119 7.60 9.50 2.93
C LYS A 119 6.16 9.13 2.56
N LYS A 120 5.91 8.74 1.32
CA LYS A 120 4.59 8.27 0.85
C LYS A 120 4.12 7.05 1.62
N GLN A 121 4.98 6.06 1.81
CA GLN A 121 4.64 4.87 2.59
C GLN A 121 4.27 5.22 4.04
N LEU A 122 5.05 6.07 4.72
CA LEU A 122 4.74 6.48 6.09
C LEU A 122 3.42 7.24 6.19
N PHE A 123 3.17 8.15 5.27
CA PHE A 123 2.00 9.01 5.30
C PHE A 123 0.74 8.27 4.84
N TYR A 124 0.72 7.74 3.62
CA TYR A 124 -0.49 7.14 3.06
C TYR A 124 -0.91 5.84 3.73
N THR A 125 0.03 5.08 4.31
CA THR A 125 -0.32 3.89 5.09
C THR A 125 -0.98 4.23 6.43
N SER A 126 -0.76 5.44 6.94
CA SER A 126 -1.38 5.92 8.17
C SER A 126 -2.77 6.54 7.99
N ILE A 127 -3.36 6.45 6.78
CA ILE A 127 -4.63 7.08 6.46
C ILE A 127 -5.62 6.06 5.88
N LEU A 128 -6.85 6.11 6.38
CA LEU A 128 -8.01 5.47 5.74
C LEU A 128 -8.86 6.56 5.05
N ASP A 129 -9.36 6.24 3.85
CA ASP A 129 -10.17 7.17 3.04
C ASP A 129 -11.63 7.31 3.49
N ASN A 130 -11.96 6.80 4.68
CA ASN A 130 -13.25 6.92 5.32
C ASN A 130 -13.08 7.38 6.78
N ALA A 131 -14.04 8.15 7.31
CA ALA A 131 -14.10 8.50 8.73
C ALA A 131 -14.66 7.31 9.51
N ILE A 132 -13.78 6.57 10.18
CA ILE A 132 -14.12 5.37 10.94
C ILE A 132 -13.69 5.59 12.40
N LEU A 133 -14.61 5.41 13.34
CA LEU A 133 -14.28 5.38 14.76
C LEU A 133 -13.48 4.12 15.11
N THR A 134 -12.59 4.21 16.07
CA THR A 134 -11.73 3.08 16.46
C THR A 134 -12.50 1.83 16.87
N GLU A 135 -13.66 1.99 17.49
CA GLU A 135 -14.55 0.88 17.85
C GLU A 135 -15.23 0.21 16.63
N MET A 136 -15.27 0.92 15.49
CA MET A 136 -15.88 0.41 14.25
C MET A 136 -14.86 -0.24 13.31
N LEU A 137 -13.55 -0.15 13.62
CA LEU A 137 -12.49 -0.69 12.77
C LEU A 137 -12.65 -2.19 12.50
N SER A 138 -13.15 -2.95 13.47
CA SER A 138 -13.32 -4.40 13.34
C SER A 138 -14.67 -4.83 12.75
N ASN A 139 -15.48 -3.89 12.26
CA ASN A 139 -16.79 -4.18 11.72
C ASN A 139 -16.74 -4.36 10.20
N VAL A 140 -17.56 -5.27 9.69
CA VAL A 140 -17.76 -5.51 8.25
C VAL A 140 -19.22 -5.27 7.90
N GLU A 141 -19.46 -4.40 6.93
CA GLU A 141 -20.78 -4.22 6.34
C GLU A 141 -21.00 -5.28 5.26
N SER A 142 -22.12 -5.98 5.32
CA SER A 142 -22.51 -6.92 4.29
C SER A 142 -23.38 -6.24 3.21
N SER A 143 -23.53 -6.90 2.06
CA SER A 143 -24.28 -6.40 0.91
C SER A 143 -25.76 -6.08 1.20
N ASN A 144 -26.31 -6.58 2.30
CA ASN A 144 -27.68 -6.31 2.75
C ASN A 144 -27.77 -5.26 3.88
N SER A 145 -26.72 -4.44 4.04
CA SER A 145 -26.59 -3.40 5.06
C SER A 145 -26.59 -3.92 6.51
N SER A 146 -26.41 -5.22 6.73
CA SER A 146 -26.15 -5.73 8.07
C SER A 146 -24.67 -5.56 8.42
N VAL A 147 -24.39 -5.16 9.67
CA VAL A 147 -23.03 -4.99 10.18
C VAL A 147 -22.67 -6.19 11.05
N THR A 148 -21.61 -6.90 10.68
CA THR A 148 -21.00 -7.93 11.52
C THR A 148 -19.83 -7.33 12.28
N ARG A 149 -19.86 -7.41 13.60
CA ARG A 149 -18.87 -6.80 14.49
C ARG A 149 -17.70 -7.75 14.75
N GLY A 150 -16.52 -7.17 14.93
CA GLY A 150 -15.34 -7.89 15.35
C GLY A 150 -14.79 -8.90 14.33
N ILE A 151 -15.06 -8.73 13.04
CA ILE A 151 -14.61 -9.64 11.97
C ILE A 151 -13.48 -9.05 11.15
N ALA A 152 -13.50 -7.73 10.86
CA ALA A 152 -12.44 -7.12 10.09
C ALA A 152 -11.10 -7.15 10.85
N MET A 153 -10.04 -7.52 10.15
CA MET A 153 -8.67 -7.54 10.65
C MET A 153 -7.78 -6.48 10.01
N LYS A 154 -8.20 -5.94 8.88
CA LYS A 154 -7.40 -5.00 8.09
C LYS A 154 -8.29 -4.08 7.27
N HIS A 155 -7.74 -2.91 6.90
CA HIS A 155 -8.37 -1.94 5.99
C HIS A 155 -7.43 -1.54 4.87
N GLN A 156 -8.00 -1.18 3.72
CA GLN A 156 -7.23 -0.49 2.69
C GLN A 156 -6.84 0.90 3.17
N THR A 157 -5.60 1.29 2.89
CA THR A 157 -5.08 2.62 3.18
C THR A 157 -5.13 3.53 1.95
N SER A 158 -4.79 4.80 2.12
CA SER A 158 -4.60 5.73 1.00
C SER A 158 -3.36 5.40 0.15
N ALA A 159 -2.47 4.51 0.59
CA ALA A 159 -1.28 4.12 -0.15
C ALA A 159 -1.61 3.36 -1.43
N ASN A 160 -0.83 3.61 -2.47
CA ASN A 160 -0.90 2.90 -3.73
C ASN A 160 0.35 2.04 -3.95
N ALA A 161 0.28 1.07 -4.84
CA ALA A 161 1.42 0.24 -5.21
C ALA A 161 2.61 1.07 -5.71
N THR A 162 2.35 2.12 -6.50
CA THR A 162 3.38 3.03 -7.02
C THR A 162 4.15 3.79 -5.93
N ASP A 163 3.62 3.89 -4.71
CA ASP A 163 4.32 4.49 -3.57
C ASP A 163 5.45 3.61 -3.05
N THR A 164 5.51 2.34 -3.47
CA THR A 164 6.53 1.36 -3.06
C THR A 164 7.67 1.22 -4.06
N ILE A 165 7.71 2.02 -5.13
CA ILE A 165 8.75 1.93 -6.16
C ILE A 165 10.14 2.20 -5.55
N TYR A 166 11.09 1.32 -5.86
CA TYR A 166 12.49 1.47 -5.50
C TYR A 166 13.38 1.14 -6.69
N HIS A 167 14.61 1.62 -6.67
CA HIS A 167 15.58 1.41 -7.73
C HIS A 167 16.48 0.20 -7.42
N VAL A 168 16.61 -0.71 -8.39
CA VAL A 168 17.59 -1.81 -8.38
C VAL A 168 18.73 -1.42 -9.30
N TRP A 169 19.92 -1.30 -8.73
CA TRP A 169 21.10 -0.83 -9.47
C TRP A 169 21.60 -1.85 -10.48
N ALA A 170 22.22 -1.39 -11.52
CA ALA A 170 22.80 -2.23 -12.58
C ALA A 170 23.72 -3.34 -12.05
N SER A 171 24.47 -3.06 -10.96
CA SER A 171 25.34 -4.03 -10.30
C SER A 171 24.62 -5.20 -9.63
N GLU A 172 23.32 -5.03 -9.34
CA GLU A 172 22.49 -6.04 -8.71
C GLU A 172 21.77 -6.92 -9.73
N LEU A 173 21.82 -6.53 -11.01
CA LEU A 173 21.20 -7.27 -12.10
C LEU A 173 22.13 -8.39 -12.60
N PRO A 174 21.59 -9.54 -13.03
CA PRO A 174 22.39 -10.66 -13.55
C PRO A 174 23.19 -10.28 -14.81
N ALA A 175 24.51 -10.16 -14.68
CA ALA A 175 25.39 -9.67 -15.74
C ALA A 175 25.44 -10.57 -17.00
N ASN A 176 25.17 -11.87 -16.85
CA ASN A 176 25.31 -12.87 -17.94
C ASN A 176 23.97 -13.31 -18.53
N ASN A 177 22.93 -12.51 -18.36
CA ASN A 177 21.60 -12.82 -18.89
C ASN A 177 21.21 -11.79 -19.95
N SER A 178 20.95 -12.25 -21.17
CA SER A 178 20.59 -11.40 -22.32
C SER A 178 19.32 -10.58 -22.09
N TYR A 179 18.40 -11.05 -21.23
CA TYR A 179 17.20 -10.31 -20.85
C TYR A 179 17.55 -8.97 -20.17
N TRP A 180 18.61 -8.94 -19.35
CA TRP A 180 19.00 -7.76 -18.60
C TRP A 180 19.91 -6.80 -19.37
N THR A 181 20.42 -7.21 -20.55
CA THR A 181 21.33 -6.39 -21.34
C THR A 181 20.85 -4.95 -21.58
N PRO A 182 19.57 -4.68 -21.87
CA PRO A 182 19.07 -3.32 -22.05
C PRO A 182 19.11 -2.45 -20.79
N TYR A 183 19.15 -3.08 -19.62
CA TYR A 183 19.00 -2.42 -18.31
C TYR A 183 20.33 -2.29 -17.54
N ILE A 184 21.40 -2.95 -17.98
CA ILE A 184 22.70 -2.98 -17.29
C ILE A 184 23.31 -1.58 -17.07
N LYS A 185 22.98 -0.59 -17.90
CA LYS A 185 23.55 0.74 -17.78
C LYS A 185 22.88 1.61 -16.70
N GLY A 186 21.60 1.44 -16.49
CA GLY A 186 20.79 2.33 -15.64
C GLY A 186 20.14 1.64 -14.45
N GLY A 187 20.10 0.30 -14.42
CA GLY A 187 19.27 -0.43 -13.47
C GLY A 187 17.81 -0.43 -13.87
N ILE A 188 16.93 -0.80 -12.94
CA ILE A 188 15.47 -0.84 -13.14
C ILE A 188 14.74 -0.27 -11.93
N ASP A 189 13.59 0.33 -12.18
CA ASP A 189 12.65 0.72 -11.13
C ASP A 189 11.63 -0.40 -10.92
N VAL A 190 11.48 -0.84 -9.67
CA VAL A 190 10.67 -2.00 -9.30
C VAL A 190 9.62 -1.59 -8.28
N VAL A 191 8.38 -1.97 -8.52
CA VAL A 191 7.32 -1.92 -7.53
C VAL A 191 7.37 -3.18 -6.66
N MET A 192 7.31 -3.01 -5.35
CA MET A 192 7.43 -4.14 -4.41
C MET A 192 6.25 -5.11 -4.54
N ASP A 193 5.05 -4.56 -4.66
CA ASP A 193 3.80 -5.29 -4.78
C ASP A 193 2.82 -4.44 -5.58
N ASN A 194 2.03 -5.03 -6.46
CA ASN A 194 1.01 -4.31 -7.21
C ASN A 194 -0.31 -4.15 -6.44
N THR A 195 -0.35 -4.55 -5.19
CA THR A 195 -1.49 -4.39 -4.32
C THR A 195 -1.33 -3.18 -3.40
N ARG A 196 -2.45 -2.63 -2.96
CA ARG A 196 -2.43 -1.56 -1.96
C ARG A 196 -2.01 -2.13 -0.61
N PRO A 197 -1.08 -1.48 0.11
CA PRO A 197 -0.75 -1.87 1.48
C PRO A 197 -2.00 -1.82 2.36
N MET A 198 -2.24 -2.90 3.11
CA MET A 198 -3.35 -3.00 4.05
C MET A 198 -2.88 -2.63 5.45
N MET A 199 -3.70 -1.88 6.18
CA MET A 199 -3.48 -1.58 7.59
C MET A 199 -4.11 -2.68 8.43
N VAL A 200 -3.30 -3.49 9.10
CA VAL A 200 -3.77 -4.49 10.07
C VAL A 200 -4.01 -3.83 11.42
N HIS A 201 -5.14 -4.10 12.03
CA HIS A 201 -5.48 -3.60 13.36
C HIS A 201 -5.88 -4.74 14.30
N PHE A 202 -5.75 -4.47 15.60
CA PHE A 202 -6.17 -5.37 16.66
C PHE A 202 -7.06 -4.60 17.63
N THR A 203 -8.31 -5.01 17.71
CA THR A 203 -9.27 -4.55 18.72
C THR A 203 -9.60 -5.72 19.65
N GLN A 204 -10.01 -5.43 20.87
CA GLN A 204 -10.35 -6.49 21.81
C GLN A 204 -11.49 -7.38 21.27
N GLU A 205 -12.52 -6.79 20.67
CA GLU A 205 -13.65 -7.53 20.10
C GLU A 205 -13.21 -8.43 18.94
N GLN A 206 -12.37 -7.91 18.04
CA GLN A 206 -11.83 -8.67 16.92
C GLN A 206 -10.95 -9.83 17.39
N MET A 207 -10.07 -9.60 18.37
CA MET A 207 -9.21 -10.66 18.92
C MET A 207 -10.04 -11.78 19.56
N LEU A 208 -11.06 -11.43 20.35
CA LEU A 208 -11.97 -12.40 20.96
C LEU A 208 -12.72 -13.22 19.91
N ASN A 209 -13.29 -12.57 18.89
CA ASN A 209 -14.06 -13.25 17.86
C ASN A 209 -13.23 -14.16 16.96
N ASN A 210 -11.94 -13.87 16.79
CA ASN A 210 -11.03 -14.65 15.97
C ASN A 210 -10.13 -15.59 16.79
N GLY A 211 -10.36 -15.72 18.11
CA GLY A 211 -9.59 -16.59 18.97
C GLY A 211 -8.12 -16.18 19.15
N ILE A 212 -7.80 -14.91 18.91
CA ILE A 212 -6.45 -14.38 19.07
C ILE A 212 -6.26 -14.00 20.54
N ASN A 213 -5.35 -14.68 21.21
CA ASN A 213 -5.00 -14.39 22.60
C ASN A 213 -3.79 -13.42 22.70
N SER A 214 -3.37 -13.08 23.90
CA SER A 214 -2.23 -12.19 24.15
C SER A 214 -0.88 -12.76 23.69
N GLU A 215 -0.72 -14.06 23.67
CA GLU A 215 0.51 -14.74 23.20
C GLU A 215 0.56 -14.70 21.67
N ASP A 216 -0.56 -14.97 21.01
CA ASP A 216 -0.69 -14.84 19.56
C ASP A 216 -0.40 -13.40 19.10
N PHE A 217 -0.99 -12.42 19.79
CA PHE A 217 -0.71 -11.02 19.51
C PHE A 217 0.79 -10.70 19.65
N ALA A 218 1.42 -11.16 20.73
CA ALA A 218 2.84 -10.93 20.94
C ALA A 218 3.71 -11.62 19.87
N ALA A 219 3.35 -12.83 19.45
CA ALA A 219 4.03 -13.54 18.37
C ALA A 219 3.90 -12.81 17.02
N ILE A 220 2.71 -12.29 16.71
CA ILE A 220 2.45 -11.58 15.45
C ILE A 220 3.13 -10.20 15.41
N THR A 221 3.10 -9.44 16.52
CA THR A 221 3.50 -8.04 16.54
C THR A 221 4.89 -7.79 17.13
N GLY A 222 5.45 -8.76 17.85
CA GLY A 222 6.68 -8.62 18.62
C GLY A 222 6.52 -7.74 19.86
N ARG A 223 5.28 -7.50 20.32
CA ARG A 223 4.95 -6.63 21.46
C ARG A 223 3.94 -7.30 22.37
N PRO A 224 4.09 -7.21 23.73
CA PRO A 224 3.06 -7.68 24.65
C PRO A 224 1.73 -6.97 24.44
N TYR A 225 0.63 -7.71 24.55
CA TYR A 225 -0.71 -7.13 24.48
C TYR A 225 -1.07 -6.38 25.76
N GLU A 226 -1.61 -5.20 25.63
CA GLU A 226 -2.17 -4.42 26.72
C GLU A 226 -3.71 -4.49 26.66
N SER A 227 -4.33 -5.09 27.67
CA SER A 227 -5.78 -5.33 27.71
C SER A 227 -6.59 -4.05 27.49
N GLY A 228 -7.61 -4.13 26.63
CA GLY A 228 -8.44 -2.98 26.22
C GLY A 228 -7.74 -2.02 25.23
N GLY A 229 -6.51 -2.30 24.84
CA GLY A 229 -5.81 -1.53 23.83
C GLY A 229 -6.39 -1.78 22.42
N THR A 230 -6.29 -0.74 21.59
CA THR A 230 -6.47 -0.84 20.15
C THR A 230 -5.13 -0.57 19.49
N PHE A 231 -4.76 -1.41 18.52
CA PHE A 231 -3.43 -1.34 17.91
C PHE A 231 -3.55 -1.28 16.39
N ILE A 232 -2.64 -0.54 15.77
CA ILE A 232 -2.37 -0.57 14.34
C ILE A 232 -1.01 -1.23 14.15
N PHE A 233 -0.98 -2.42 13.58
CA PHE A 233 0.16 -3.33 13.64
C PHE A 233 0.60 -3.50 15.10
N LYS A 234 1.84 -3.13 15.44
CA LYS A 234 2.36 -3.13 16.81
C LYS A 234 2.11 -1.85 17.59
N ASN A 235 1.64 -0.78 16.95
CA ASN A 235 1.54 0.54 17.56
C ASN A 235 0.20 0.72 18.26
N LYS A 236 0.23 1.06 19.56
CA LYS A 236 -0.97 1.31 20.34
C LYS A 236 -1.57 2.68 20.00
N ILE A 237 -2.87 2.75 19.86
CA ILE A 237 -3.59 4.02 19.82
C ILE A 237 -3.67 4.57 21.24
N ILE A 238 -3.04 5.74 21.48
CA ILE A 238 -2.95 6.39 22.78
C ILE A 238 -3.90 7.58 22.93
N ALA A 239 -4.35 8.19 21.83
CA ALA A 239 -5.48 9.11 21.80
C ALA A 239 -6.41 8.69 20.67
N LYS A 240 -7.72 8.57 20.97
CA LYS A 240 -8.72 7.99 20.09
C LYS A 240 -9.70 9.04 19.62
N ASP A 241 -10.08 8.95 18.34
CA ASP A 241 -11.29 9.54 17.77
C ASP A 241 -11.40 11.06 18.00
N VAL A 242 -10.26 11.77 17.96
CA VAL A 242 -10.26 13.23 18.02
C VAL A 242 -11.01 13.74 16.78
N THR A 243 -12.18 14.33 17.03
CA THR A 243 -13.11 14.72 15.97
C THR A 243 -12.65 16.00 15.30
N CYS A 244 -12.55 15.96 13.98
CA CYS A 244 -12.23 17.07 13.12
C CYS A 244 -13.36 17.30 12.12
N GLN A 245 -13.45 18.49 11.51
CA GLN A 245 -14.47 18.79 10.51
C GLN A 245 -14.44 17.85 9.29
N ASN A 246 -13.29 17.24 9.00
CA ASN A 246 -13.07 16.38 7.84
C ASN A 246 -12.61 14.96 8.23
N GLY A 247 -12.91 14.50 9.43
CA GLY A 247 -12.65 13.13 9.87
C GLY A 247 -12.19 12.98 11.30
N TYR A 248 -11.36 11.97 11.54
CA TYR A 248 -10.83 11.66 12.88
C TYR A 248 -9.31 11.61 12.87
N VAL A 249 -8.72 12.07 13.98
CA VAL A 249 -7.31 11.86 14.28
C VAL A 249 -7.17 10.90 15.45
N ASN A 250 -6.36 9.88 15.25
CA ASN A 250 -5.93 8.93 16.27
C ASN A 250 -4.42 9.08 16.45
N GLN A 251 -3.95 9.20 17.68
CA GLN A 251 -2.53 9.24 17.94
C GLN A 251 -2.01 7.84 18.27
N THR A 252 -0.93 7.44 17.60
CA THR A 252 -0.22 6.19 17.86
C THR A 252 1.05 6.44 18.66
N ASP A 253 1.45 5.48 19.48
CA ASP A 253 2.68 5.54 20.28
C ASP A 253 3.95 5.27 19.46
N GLY A 254 3.82 4.89 18.19
CA GLY A 254 4.91 4.67 17.25
C GLY A 254 4.54 5.02 15.83
N VAL A 255 5.54 5.17 14.98
CA VAL A 255 5.37 5.45 13.55
C VAL A 255 4.86 4.18 12.84
N ILE A 256 3.78 4.32 12.08
CA ILE A 256 3.23 3.24 11.27
C ILE A 256 4.12 3.03 10.05
N VAL A 257 4.69 1.83 9.95
CA VAL A 257 5.49 1.39 8.82
C VAL A 257 4.80 0.17 8.22
N PRO A 258 4.40 0.20 6.95
CA PRO A 258 3.74 -0.94 6.33
C PRO A 258 4.67 -2.16 6.35
N PRO A 259 4.19 -3.34 6.72
CA PRO A 259 4.94 -4.57 6.51
C PRO A 259 5.07 -4.82 5.01
N GLY A 260 6.12 -5.53 4.60
CA GLY A 260 6.19 -6.11 3.28
C GLY A 260 5.19 -7.26 3.10
N ASN A 261 5.03 -7.74 1.87
CA ASN A 261 4.36 -9.02 1.63
C ASN A 261 5.19 -10.20 2.17
N MET A 262 4.64 -11.41 2.18
CA MET A 262 5.33 -12.59 2.72
C MET A 262 6.67 -12.85 2.04
N ALA A 263 6.73 -12.70 0.71
CA ALA A 263 7.98 -12.89 -0.03
C ALA A 263 9.06 -11.87 0.35
N GLN A 264 8.69 -10.61 0.55
CA GLN A 264 9.60 -9.58 1.01
C GLN A 264 10.09 -9.85 2.43
N MET A 265 9.19 -10.23 3.34
CA MET A 265 9.56 -10.55 4.72
C MET A 265 10.57 -11.72 4.79
N ILE A 266 10.38 -12.74 3.94
CA ILE A 266 11.31 -13.88 3.83
C ILE A 266 12.67 -13.42 3.28
N ARG A 267 12.66 -12.54 2.27
CA ARG A 267 13.89 -12.02 1.64
C ARG A 267 14.71 -11.14 2.60
N GLU A 268 14.05 -10.34 3.42
CA GLU A 268 14.67 -9.43 4.38
C GLU A 268 15.11 -10.14 5.68
N SER A 269 14.59 -11.33 5.96
CA SER A 269 14.96 -12.11 7.14
C SER A 269 16.41 -12.59 7.07
N LYS A 270 17.10 -12.55 8.20
CA LYS A 270 18.49 -13.02 8.32
C LYS A 270 18.59 -14.55 8.41
N ASP A 271 17.50 -15.19 8.80
CA ASP A 271 17.48 -16.61 9.20
C ASP A 271 16.70 -17.49 8.20
N THR A 272 16.28 -16.97 7.05
CA THR A 272 15.51 -17.70 6.03
C THR A 272 16.14 -17.62 4.64
N LYS A 273 17.46 -17.50 4.55
CA LYS A 273 18.20 -17.33 3.31
C LYS A 273 18.05 -18.50 2.34
N TRP A 274 18.09 -19.73 2.87
CA TRP A 274 17.92 -20.93 2.06
C TRP A 274 16.50 -21.02 1.48
N PHE A 275 15.50 -20.74 2.31
CA PHE A 275 14.12 -20.76 1.85
C PHE A 275 13.86 -19.64 0.82
N ASN A 276 14.36 -18.42 1.07
CA ASN A 276 14.30 -17.33 0.09
C ASN A 276 14.94 -17.74 -1.23
N ARG A 277 16.12 -18.34 -1.20
CA ARG A 277 16.82 -18.80 -2.40
C ARG A 277 16.04 -19.84 -3.20
N MET A 278 15.35 -20.77 -2.52
CA MET A 278 14.44 -21.71 -3.17
C MET A 278 13.25 -20.99 -3.80
N LEU A 279 12.66 -20.03 -3.09
CA LEU A 279 11.50 -19.26 -3.54
C LEU A 279 11.86 -18.35 -4.75
N ASP A 280 13.02 -17.72 -4.73
CA ASP A 280 13.50 -16.85 -5.82
C ASP A 280 13.70 -17.59 -7.16
N ARG A 281 13.81 -18.91 -7.16
CA ARG A 281 13.82 -19.71 -8.40
C ARG A 281 12.49 -19.66 -9.14
N PHE A 282 11.42 -19.28 -8.47
CA PHE A 282 10.08 -19.09 -9.01
C PHE A 282 9.74 -17.62 -9.20
N CYS A 283 10.71 -16.72 -9.03
CA CYS A 283 10.51 -15.29 -9.08
C CYS A 283 11.34 -14.64 -10.18
N ALA A 284 10.74 -13.69 -10.88
CA ALA A 284 11.48 -12.79 -11.77
C ALA A 284 10.82 -11.42 -11.77
N PRO A 285 11.58 -10.33 -11.93
CA PRO A 285 10.99 -9.06 -12.27
C PRO A 285 10.55 -9.08 -13.73
N TYR A 286 9.35 -8.58 -14.01
CA TYR A 286 8.86 -8.42 -15.38
C TYR A 286 8.25 -7.04 -15.55
N TYR A 287 8.26 -6.56 -16.77
CA TYR A 287 7.77 -5.24 -17.12
C TYR A 287 6.26 -5.13 -16.89
N ASP A 288 5.86 -4.16 -16.09
CA ASP A 288 4.46 -3.83 -15.84
C ASP A 288 4.06 -2.58 -16.63
N ALA A 289 3.51 -2.80 -17.82
CA ALA A 289 3.12 -1.73 -18.72
C ALA A 289 2.03 -0.83 -18.12
N GLN A 290 1.06 -1.41 -17.40
CA GLN A 290 -0.06 -0.65 -16.85
C GLN A 290 0.40 0.23 -15.68
N THR A 291 1.22 -0.28 -14.78
CA THR A 291 1.78 0.50 -13.67
C THR A 291 2.69 1.60 -14.20
N THR A 292 3.49 1.33 -15.26
CA THR A 292 4.32 2.34 -15.93
C THR A 292 3.46 3.47 -16.51
N LEU A 293 2.38 3.12 -17.22
CA LEU A 293 1.47 4.10 -17.81
C LEU A 293 0.81 4.96 -16.71
N ASN A 294 0.22 4.33 -15.71
CA ASN A 294 -0.46 5.03 -14.61
C ASN A 294 0.49 5.98 -13.85
N TYR A 295 1.73 5.55 -13.62
CA TYR A 295 2.74 6.39 -12.99
C TYR A 295 3.05 7.63 -13.86
N ASN A 296 3.28 7.42 -15.15
CA ASN A 296 3.66 8.48 -16.08
C ASN A 296 2.53 9.48 -16.31
N ASP A 297 1.28 9.03 -16.38
CA ASP A 297 0.11 9.92 -16.46
C ASP A 297 0.02 10.81 -15.22
N ASN A 298 0.22 10.24 -14.03
CA ASN A 298 0.25 11.00 -12.78
C ASN A 298 1.46 11.95 -12.72
N ALA A 299 2.65 11.50 -13.13
CA ALA A 299 3.85 12.31 -13.18
C ALA A 299 3.68 13.52 -14.11
N LEU A 300 3.09 13.32 -15.30
CA LEU A 300 2.80 14.37 -16.25
C LEU A 300 1.85 15.42 -15.67
N LEU A 301 0.77 15.01 -15.02
CA LEU A 301 -0.20 15.91 -14.39
C LEU A 301 0.43 16.75 -13.28
N ASN A 302 1.43 16.24 -12.58
CA ASN A 302 2.10 16.88 -11.46
C ASN A 302 3.46 17.51 -11.82
N GLY A 303 3.82 17.57 -13.11
CA GLY A 303 5.09 18.13 -13.57
C GLY A 303 6.33 17.37 -13.06
N LYS A 304 6.20 16.08 -12.77
CA LYS A 304 7.27 15.20 -12.27
C LYS A 304 7.95 14.44 -13.43
N PRO A 305 9.19 13.98 -13.25
CA PRO A 305 9.86 13.14 -14.24
C PRO A 305 9.10 11.84 -14.50
N MET A 306 9.02 11.45 -15.77
CA MET A 306 8.50 10.14 -16.16
C MET A 306 9.56 9.06 -15.97
N ILE A 307 9.11 7.83 -15.74
CA ILE A 307 9.92 6.62 -15.67
C ILE A 307 9.76 5.84 -16.96
N ASP A 308 10.86 5.39 -17.56
CA ASP A 308 10.84 4.64 -18.81
C ASP A 308 10.15 3.28 -18.68
N SER A 309 10.40 2.58 -17.57
CA SER A 309 9.79 1.26 -17.31
C SER A 309 9.77 0.94 -15.82
N ILE A 310 8.63 0.45 -15.35
CA ILE A 310 8.46 -0.08 -14.01
C ILE A 310 8.34 -1.59 -14.13
N PHE A 311 9.06 -2.29 -13.29
CA PHE A 311 9.02 -3.74 -13.16
C PHE A 311 8.32 -4.14 -11.88
N GLN A 312 7.83 -5.37 -11.85
CA GLN A 312 7.20 -5.98 -10.69
C GLN A 312 7.85 -7.32 -10.41
N TRP A 313 8.17 -7.60 -9.15
CA TRP A 313 8.53 -8.95 -8.73
C TRP A 313 7.32 -9.87 -8.83
N ARG A 314 7.41 -10.91 -9.63
CA ARG A 314 6.37 -11.91 -9.76
C ARG A 314 6.87 -13.29 -9.44
N TYR A 315 6.04 -13.97 -8.66
CA TYR A 315 6.19 -15.39 -8.38
C TYR A 315 5.30 -16.18 -9.35
N PHE A 316 5.89 -17.17 -9.98
CA PHE A 316 5.18 -18.05 -10.91
C PHE A 316 4.31 -19.00 -10.11
N SER A 317 3.04 -18.71 -10.00
CA SER A 317 2.08 -19.46 -9.20
C SER A 317 0.77 -19.64 -9.98
N GLU A 318 -0.03 -20.61 -9.56
CA GLU A 318 -1.39 -20.82 -10.06
C GLU A 318 -2.30 -19.61 -9.81
N ARG A 319 -1.94 -18.79 -8.81
CA ARG A 319 -2.70 -17.60 -8.40
C ARG A 319 -2.21 -16.33 -9.07
N SER A 320 -0.99 -16.31 -9.61
CA SER A 320 -0.53 -15.14 -10.35
C SER A 320 -1.28 -15.07 -11.68
N GLN A 321 -1.90 -13.92 -11.95
CA GLN A 321 -2.63 -13.71 -13.18
C GLN A 321 -1.70 -13.81 -14.38
N GLY A 322 -1.94 -14.79 -15.20
CA GLY A 322 -1.18 -15.08 -16.39
C GLY A 322 0.19 -15.67 -16.07
N ALA A 323 0.33 -16.97 -16.18
CA ALA A 323 1.59 -17.72 -16.15
C ALA A 323 2.56 -17.26 -17.26
N VAL A 324 2.66 -15.94 -17.50
CA VAL A 324 3.38 -15.37 -18.63
C VAL A 324 4.17 -14.16 -18.15
N ALA A 325 5.48 -14.27 -18.17
CA ALA A 325 6.35 -13.11 -18.01
C ALA A 325 6.30 -12.29 -19.30
N LEU A 326 5.94 -11.00 -19.18
CA LEU A 326 5.97 -10.06 -20.29
C LEU A 326 7.34 -9.41 -20.35
N GLN A 327 8.01 -9.51 -21.49
CA GLN A 327 9.16 -8.68 -21.78
C GLN A 327 8.70 -7.28 -22.21
N ARG A 328 9.58 -6.28 -22.13
CA ARG A 328 9.31 -4.91 -22.55
C ARG A 328 8.89 -4.78 -24.01
N ASP A 329 9.49 -5.53 -24.91
CA ASP A 329 8.95 -5.82 -26.23
C ASP A 329 7.97 -6.99 -26.04
N PRO A 330 6.74 -6.95 -26.51
CA PRO A 330 5.64 -7.83 -26.09
C PRO A 330 5.83 -9.32 -26.34
N LYS A 331 7.05 -9.84 -26.22
CA LYS A 331 7.33 -11.27 -26.26
C LYS A 331 6.98 -11.88 -24.90
N GLN A 332 6.10 -12.84 -24.93
CA GLN A 332 5.71 -13.62 -23.76
C GLN A 332 6.68 -14.78 -23.57
N VAL A 333 7.15 -14.98 -22.36
CA VAL A 333 7.86 -16.19 -21.97
C VAL A 333 6.86 -17.13 -21.34
N ALA A 334 6.54 -18.21 -22.04
CA ALA A 334 5.69 -19.26 -21.51
C ALA A 334 6.41 -19.98 -20.36
N LEU A 335 5.70 -20.15 -19.24
CA LEU A 335 6.20 -20.90 -18.10
C LEU A 335 5.74 -22.36 -18.22
N ALA A 336 6.60 -23.27 -17.77
CA ALA A 336 6.20 -24.66 -17.64
C ALA A 336 5.15 -24.78 -16.54
N GLN A 337 3.95 -25.24 -16.88
CA GLN A 337 2.83 -25.38 -15.94
C GLN A 337 3.17 -26.25 -14.71
N ASP A 338 4.06 -27.21 -14.88
CA ASP A 338 4.50 -28.13 -13.83
C ASP A 338 5.47 -27.52 -12.81
N MET A 339 5.84 -26.24 -13.01
CA MET A 339 6.79 -25.51 -12.15
C MET A 339 6.15 -24.34 -11.40
N LEU A 340 4.83 -24.34 -11.28
CA LEU A 340 4.11 -23.28 -10.58
C LEU A 340 4.05 -23.53 -9.08
N LEU A 341 4.17 -22.45 -8.29
CA LEU A 341 3.81 -22.47 -6.88
C LEU A 341 2.28 -22.55 -6.74
N ASN A 342 1.80 -23.24 -5.71
CA ASN A 342 0.35 -23.30 -5.44
C ASN A 342 -0.22 -21.99 -4.88
N PHE A 343 0.63 -21.05 -4.47
CA PHE A 343 0.27 -19.74 -3.95
C PHE A 343 1.29 -18.69 -4.40
N ASP A 344 0.88 -17.42 -4.38
CA ASP A 344 1.75 -16.29 -4.68
C ASP A 344 2.12 -15.56 -3.37
N PRO A 345 3.36 -15.68 -2.87
CA PRO A 345 3.79 -15.04 -1.63
C PRO A 345 3.99 -13.53 -1.77
N GLY A 346 4.01 -13.01 -3.01
CA GLY A 346 4.13 -11.59 -3.33
C GLY A 346 2.80 -10.91 -3.58
N TRP A 347 1.66 -11.59 -3.40
CA TRP A 347 0.35 -11.03 -3.72
C TRP A 347 -0.61 -11.11 -2.53
N ASN A 348 -1.09 -9.93 -2.10
CA ASN A 348 -1.97 -9.80 -0.94
C ASN A 348 -3.47 -9.77 -1.26
N GLN A 349 -3.85 -9.78 -2.54
CA GLN A 349 -5.24 -9.62 -2.97
C GLN A 349 -5.79 -10.89 -3.62
N TYR A 350 -6.25 -11.83 -2.80
CA TYR A 350 -6.80 -13.11 -3.26
C TYR A 350 -8.32 -13.13 -3.39
N TYR A 351 -9.04 -12.10 -2.92
CA TYR A 351 -10.47 -12.14 -2.69
C TYR A 351 -11.22 -11.13 -3.55
N SER A 352 -12.37 -11.54 -4.07
CA SER A 352 -13.21 -10.71 -4.95
C SER A 352 -14.21 -9.84 -4.19
N THR A 353 -14.50 -10.14 -2.91
CA THR A 353 -15.45 -9.40 -2.10
C THR A 353 -14.75 -8.59 -1.01
N TYR A 354 -15.19 -7.35 -0.84
CA TYR A 354 -14.59 -6.43 0.13
C TYR A 354 -14.61 -6.98 1.57
N GLY A 355 -15.72 -7.56 2.00
CA GLY A 355 -15.83 -8.16 3.34
C GLY A 355 -14.85 -9.30 3.57
N THR A 356 -14.67 -10.20 2.61
CA THR A 356 -13.68 -11.28 2.68
C THR A 356 -12.26 -10.73 2.68
N MET A 357 -11.97 -9.71 1.87
CA MET A 357 -10.66 -9.06 1.83
C MET A 357 -10.29 -8.43 3.17
N LEU A 358 -11.24 -7.88 3.92
CA LEU A 358 -11.00 -7.30 5.24
C LEU A 358 -10.79 -8.33 6.34
N ALA A 359 -11.47 -9.48 6.26
CA ALA A 359 -11.51 -10.48 7.32
C ALA A 359 -10.42 -11.54 7.20
N ASP A 360 -9.96 -11.83 5.97
CA ASP A 360 -9.09 -12.95 5.73
C ASP A 360 -7.60 -12.56 5.75
N MET A 361 -6.77 -13.43 6.34
CA MET A 361 -5.33 -13.26 6.45
C MET A 361 -4.62 -14.55 6.06
N GLY A 362 -3.62 -14.43 5.17
CA GLY A 362 -2.74 -15.54 4.82
C GLY A 362 -1.67 -15.76 5.89
N ALA A 363 -1.28 -17.02 6.07
CA ALA A 363 -0.14 -17.39 6.89
C ALA A 363 0.76 -18.37 6.13
N MET A 364 2.06 -18.25 6.33
CA MET A 364 3.07 -19.11 5.73
C MET A 364 4.05 -19.59 6.80
N PHE A 365 4.21 -20.90 6.92
CA PHE A 365 5.20 -21.50 7.80
C PHE A 365 6.50 -21.69 7.01
N VAL A 366 7.54 -21.00 7.42
CA VAL A 366 8.83 -20.99 6.75
C VAL A 366 9.89 -21.56 7.68
N PRO A 367 10.62 -22.64 7.27
CA PRO A 367 11.74 -23.13 8.05
C PRO A 367 12.89 -22.11 8.04
N ASP A 368 13.57 -21.98 9.16
CA ASP A 368 14.81 -21.23 9.23
C ASP A 368 15.99 -21.95 8.55
N ASP A 369 17.13 -21.29 8.45
CA ASP A 369 18.30 -21.84 7.78
C ASP A 369 18.82 -23.10 8.50
N GLU A 370 18.76 -23.15 9.84
CA GLU A 370 19.20 -24.29 10.63
C GLU A 370 18.34 -25.52 10.35
N ALA A 371 17.02 -25.36 10.35
CA ALA A 371 16.07 -26.44 10.04
C ALA A 371 16.24 -26.96 8.59
N VAL A 372 16.47 -26.06 7.64
CA VAL A 372 16.71 -26.43 6.23
C VAL A 372 18.04 -27.20 6.12
N GLU A 373 19.10 -26.74 6.77
CA GLU A 373 20.40 -27.40 6.74
C GLU A 373 20.33 -28.76 7.42
N ASP A 374 19.68 -28.87 8.58
CA ASP A 374 19.50 -30.16 9.26
C ASP A 374 18.72 -31.15 8.38
N TYR A 375 17.62 -30.73 7.78
CA TYR A 375 16.81 -31.58 6.91
C TYR A 375 17.57 -32.10 5.69
N PHE A 376 18.30 -31.22 5.00
CA PHE A 376 18.94 -31.57 3.72
C PHE A 376 20.38 -32.11 3.85
N LEU A 377 21.08 -31.82 4.92
CA LEU A 377 22.48 -32.23 5.10
C LEU A 377 22.64 -33.36 6.09
N ASN A 378 21.70 -33.55 7.01
CA ASN A 378 21.77 -34.62 8.03
C ASN A 378 21.37 -35.96 7.42
N PRO A 379 22.30 -36.92 7.35
CA PRO A 379 22.01 -38.27 6.81
C PRO A 379 20.89 -39.02 7.57
N SER A 380 20.70 -38.71 8.87
CA SER A 380 19.66 -39.32 9.70
C SER A 380 18.24 -38.90 9.26
N ASN A 381 18.10 -37.75 8.59
CA ASN A 381 16.84 -37.23 8.06
C ASN A 381 16.65 -37.58 6.56
N GLY A 382 17.46 -38.49 6.01
CA GLY A 382 17.43 -38.87 4.59
C GLY A 382 18.03 -37.85 3.67
N GLY A 383 18.78 -36.88 4.20
CA GLY A 383 19.36 -35.77 3.44
C GLY A 383 20.46 -36.22 2.48
N TYR A 384 20.26 -35.91 1.23
CA TYR A 384 21.26 -36.04 0.17
C TYR A 384 21.83 -34.67 -0.07
N ASN A 385 22.86 -34.22 0.48
CA ASN A 385 23.54 -32.93 0.21
C ASN A 385 22.97 -32.08 -0.99
N ILE A 386 21.66 -31.97 -1.02
CA ILE A 386 20.91 -31.30 -2.10
C ILE A 386 21.29 -29.82 -2.12
N LEU A 387 21.49 -29.20 -0.95
CA LEU A 387 21.93 -27.81 -0.86
C LEU A 387 23.29 -27.58 -1.53
N GLY A 388 24.22 -28.53 -1.41
CA GLY A 388 25.50 -28.46 -2.10
C GLY A 388 25.39 -28.51 -3.62
N LEU A 389 24.38 -29.21 -4.13
CA LEU A 389 24.10 -29.24 -5.57
C LEU A 389 23.49 -27.93 -6.07
N TYR A 390 22.65 -27.29 -5.29
CA TYR A 390 22.00 -26.03 -5.65
C TYR A 390 22.86 -24.79 -5.36
N ALA A 391 23.78 -24.86 -4.37
CA ALA A 391 24.67 -23.76 -4.04
C ALA A 391 25.62 -23.33 -5.18
N LYS A 392 25.93 -24.24 -6.09
CA LYS A 392 26.86 -24.02 -7.20
C LYS A 392 26.20 -23.64 -8.53
N LYS A 393 24.86 -23.65 -8.62
CA LYS A 393 24.16 -23.22 -9.83
C LYS A 393 23.77 -21.76 -9.71
N PRO A 394 24.10 -20.88 -10.66
CA PRO A 394 23.57 -19.53 -10.68
C PRO A 394 22.04 -19.58 -10.76
N LEU A 395 21.43 -18.65 -10.05
CA LEU A 395 19.98 -18.39 -10.11
C LEU A 395 19.61 -17.88 -11.49
#